data_72c076d9aaffdabde75731a2892e1bef
#
_entry.id   72c076d9aaffdabde75731a2892e1bef
#
_cell.length_a   1.000
_cell.length_b   1.000
_cell.length_c   1.000
_cell.angle_alpha   90.00
_cell.angle_beta   90.00
_cell.angle_gamma   90.00
#
_symmetry.space_group_name_H-M   'P 1'
#
loop_
_entity.id
_entity.type
_entity.pdbx_description
1 polymer ?
#
loop_
_entity_poly.entity_id
_entity_poly.type
_entity_poly.pdbx_seq_one_letter_code
_entity_poly.pdbx_strand_id
1 'polypeptide(L)'
;MTGSLLGDALVAAGPDDAGLSPVLSMVAVLLVTTATVAIGALGLRLSRTTSDFYVAGRAVSPGWNASAISGEYLSAASFLGVAGLVLVSGTDMLWFPVGYTAGYLVLLVLVAAPLRRSGAYTLPDFAEARLESAGVRVAASLLVVGIGWLYLLPQLQGAGLALRAVTGAPRWVGGLVVAVVVLLNVVGGGMRSITFVQAFQYWLKLTAIALPIFFILLVWYGDGSPSPAGPDGGQWVTPLSGAGGRDHPLYSTYSIVLALFFGTMGLPHVLVRFYTNPHGRGARRTTLVVIALLGAFYLFPPVYGALGRVYAPDLLDAGRADTVVLLLPSRIVPGLLGELLSALTTAGAFAAFLSTSSGLVMSIAGVLHQDLRRRRTGTTRLDTLRGFRSATALAVAVPLALSFISGRLSLADTVGLAFAVAASTFCPLLVLGIWWRRLTRTGALAGLAVGGTLASAAVVVTMLGAAGDGWAGALLAQPAAWTVPVAFAVMITVSLATPQAVPANVSRTLVRLHTPEEVAVDRRAT
;
A
#
# COMPACT_ATOMS: atom_id res chain seq x y z
N MET A 1 37.48 4.66 12.34
CA MET A 1 36.45 3.75 11.80
C MET A 1 35.71 4.42 10.64
N THR A 2 36.38 4.66 9.54
CA THR A 2 35.87 5.38 8.36
C THR A 2 36.35 4.67 7.10
N GLY A 3 36.05 3.39 6.96
CA GLY A 3 36.60 2.57 5.88
C GLY A 3 35.62 1.57 5.22
N SER A 4 34.33 1.54 5.58
CA SER A 4 33.42 0.49 5.07
C SER A 4 32.28 0.97 4.18
N LEU A 5 32.05 2.27 4.02
CA LEU A 5 30.92 2.78 3.22
C LEU A 5 31.20 2.88 1.71
N LEU A 6 32.45 2.71 1.27
CA LEU A 6 32.84 2.70 -0.15
C LEU A 6 33.15 1.28 -0.68
N GLY A 7 33.30 0.30 0.21
CA GLY A 7 33.61 -1.10 -0.17
C GLY A 7 32.44 -1.87 -0.76
N ASP A 8 31.22 -1.61 -0.31
CA ASP A 8 30.02 -2.33 -0.77
C ASP A 8 29.47 -1.82 -2.13
N ALA A 9 30.00 -0.74 -2.65
CA ALA A 9 29.55 -0.19 -3.94
C ALA A 9 30.20 -0.88 -5.16
N LEU A 10 31.16 -1.77 -4.97
CA LEU A 10 31.98 -2.37 -6.05
C LEU A 10 32.01 -3.90 -6.07
N VAL A 11 31.14 -4.58 -5.32
CA VAL A 11 30.92 -6.01 -5.59
C VAL A 11 30.03 -6.10 -6.83
N ALA A 12 30.66 -6.11 -7.98
CA ALA A 12 30.04 -6.48 -9.25
C ALA A 12 29.38 -7.85 -9.07
N ALA A 13 28.07 -7.96 -9.35
CA ALA A 13 27.40 -9.23 -9.49
C ALA A 13 28.19 -10.05 -10.54
N GLY A 14 28.65 -11.21 -10.15
CA GLY A 14 29.28 -12.15 -11.09
C GLY A 14 28.28 -12.56 -12.16
N PRO A 15 28.72 -13.06 -13.32
CA PRO A 15 27.88 -13.44 -14.45
C PRO A 15 27.04 -14.72 -14.22
N ASP A 16 26.87 -15.21 -12.99
CA ASP A 16 26.27 -16.50 -12.66
C ASP A 16 24.74 -16.48 -12.39
N ASP A 17 24.08 -15.33 -12.53
CA ASP A 17 22.60 -15.28 -12.58
C ASP A 17 22.12 -15.58 -14.03
N ALA A 18 22.55 -16.71 -14.57
CA ALA A 18 22.23 -17.19 -15.91
C ALA A 18 20.73 -17.55 -16.03
N GLY A 19 19.93 -16.62 -16.46
CA GLY A 19 18.50 -16.85 -16.68
C GLY A 19 17.69 -15.61 -17.03
N LEU A 20 18.20 -14.40 -16.81
CA LEU A 20 17.51 -13.18 -17.20
C LEU A 20 18.23 -12.56 -18.40
N SER A 21 17.49 -12.31 -19.49
CA SER A 21 17.97 -11.40 -20.53
C SER A 21 17.84 -9.96 -20.04
N PRO A 22 18.96 -9.26 -19.70
CA PRO A 22 18.90 -7.86 -19.25
C PRO A 22 18.21 -6.95 -20.27
N VAL A 23 18.39 -7.28 -21.57
CA VAL A 23 17.82 -6.49 -22.67
C VAL A 23 16.31 -6.61 -22.71
N LEU A 24 15.75 -7.84 -22.65
CA LEU A 24 14.29 -8.06 -22.70
C LEU A 24 13.61 -7.43 -21.50
N SER A 25 14.19 -7.59 -20.32
CA SER A 25 13.64 -7.01 -19.10
C SER A 25 13.71 -5.48 -19.08
N MET A 26 14.82 -4.90 -19.59
CA MET A 26 14.94 -3.44 -19.75
C MET A 26 13.91 -2.90 -20.74
N VAL A 27 13.71 -3.58 -21.88
CA VAL A 27 12.66 -3.23 -22.85
C VAL A 27 11.28 -3.29 -22.20
N ALA A 28 11.00 -4.33 -21.40
CA ALA A 28 9.73 -4.46 -20.70
C ALA A 28 9.49 -3.31 -19.70
N VAL A 29 10.50 -2.91 -18.91
CA VAL A 29 10.44 -1.75 -18.01
C VAL A 29 10.20 -0.46 -18.79
N LEU A 30 10.91 -0.23 -19.89
CA LEU A 30 10.73 0.94 -20.74
C LEU A 30 9.33 1.00 -21.37
N LEU A 31 8.81 -0.12 -21.84
CA LEU A 31 7.45 -0.21 -22.41
C LEU A 31 6.39 0.15 -21.38
N VAL A 32 6.45 -0.42 -20.17
CA VAL A 32 5.49 -0.12 -19.10
C VAL A 32 5.59 1.33 -18.66
N THR A 33 6.79 1.84 -18.50
CA THR A 33 7.03 3.24 -18.11
C THR A 33 6.49 4.19 -19.16
N THR A 34 6.78 3.94 -20.45
CA THR A 34 6.29 4.74 -21.57
C THR A 34 4.76 4.66 -21.68
N ALA A 35 4.17 3.46 -21.59
CA ALA A 35 2.72 3.29 -21.59
C ALA A 35 2.07 4.05 -20.42
N THR A 36 2.65 3.97 -19.22
CA THR A 36 2.19 4.70 -18.04
C THR A 36 2.18 6.21 -18.27
N VAL A 37 3.27 6.77 -18.80
CA VAL A 37 3.37 8.21 -19.12
C VAL A 37 2.42 8.60 -20.24
N ALA A 38 2.29 7.79 -21.31
CA ALA A 38 1.41 8.05 -22.44
C ALA A 38 -0.07 8.07 -22.03
N ILE A 39 -0.52 7.06 -21.27
CA ILE A 39 -1.90 7.01 -20.74
C ILE A 39 -2.14 8.18 -19.78
N GLY A 40 -1.15 8.50 -18.95
CA GLY A 40 -1.17 9.66 -18.06
C GLY A 40 -1.38 10.97 -18.83
N ALA A 41 -0.61 11.17 -19.89
CA ALA A 41 -0.69 12.36 -20.75
C ALA A 41 -2.04 12.48 -21.49
N LEU A 42 -2.62 11.35 -21.94
CA LEU A 42 -3.98 11.36 -22.53
C LEU A 42 -5.03 11.79 -21.49
N GLY A 43 -4.87 11.39 -20.24
CA GLY A 43 -5.74 11.79 -19.13
C GLY A 43 -5.72 13.28 -18.81
N LEU A 44 -4.62 14.00 -19.10
CA LEU A 44 -4.50 15.46 -18.95
C LEU A 44 -5.59 16.22 -19.73
N ARG A 45 -5.92 15.75 -20.93
CA ARG A 45 -6.95 16.37 -21.77
C ARG A 45 -8.35 16.26 -21.18
N LEU A 46 -8.54 15.36 -20.20
CA LEU A 46 -9.82 15.04 -19.57
C LEU A 46 -10.05 15.76 -18.24
N SER A 47 -9.00 16.30 -17.59
CA SER A 47 -9.09 16.98 -16.29
C SER A 47 -9.23 18.50 -16.47
N ARG A 48 -10.47 19.02 -16.42
CA ARG A 48 -10.76 20.44 -16.66
C ARG A 48 -11.12 21.23 -15.41
N THR A 49 -11.61 20.56 -14.36
CA THR A 49 -12.09 21.19 -13.12
C THR A 49 -11.28 20.73 -11.89
N THR A 50 -11.37 21.48 -10.78
CA THR A 50 -10.79 21.07 -9.49
C THR A 50 -11.37 19.73 -9.01
N SER A 51 -12.66 19.47 -9.26
CA SER A 51 -13.31 18.20 -8.93
C SER A 51 -12.76 17.05 -9.78
N ASP A 52 -12.47 17.28 -11.08
CA ASP A 52 -11.81 16.26 -11.93
C ASP A 52 -10.43 15.91 -11.39
N PHE A 53 -9.71 16.92 -10.89
CA PHE A 53 -8.35 16.78 -10.41
C PHE A 53 -8.26 15.98 -9.09
N TYR A 54 -9.13 16.26 -8.10
CA TYR A 54 -9.07 15.59 -6.79
C TYR A 54 -9.92 14.33 -6.67
N VAL A 55 -11.09 14.27 -7.33
CA VAL A 55 -12.05 13.17 -7.16
C VAL A 55 -12.63 12.67 -8.50
N ALA A 56 -11.94 12.92 -9.61
CA ALA A 56 -12.33 12.49 -10.96
C ALA A 56 -13.79 12.86 -11.32
N GLY A 57 -14.25 14.05 -10.90
CA GLY A 57 -15.62 14.53 -11.12
C GLY A 57 -16.70 13.68 -10.43
N ARG A 58 -16.33 12.72 -9.57
CA ARG A 58 -17.24 11.75 -8.91
C ARG A 58 -18.08 10.94 -9.91
N ALA A 59 -17.51 10.64 -11.08
CA ALA A 59 -18.19 10.01 -12.21
C ALA A 59 -17.58 8.67 -12.65
N VAL A 60 -16.67 8.09 -11.83
CA VAL A 60 -16.00 6.83 -12.18
C VAL A 60 -16.95 5.67 -11.96
N SER A 61 -17.14 4.83 -12.98
CA SER A 61 -17.97 3.63 -12.87
C SER A 61 -17.38 2.62 -11.87
N PRO A 62 -18.19 1.79 -11.20
CA PRO A 62 -17.71 0.84 -10.21
C PRO A 62 -16.62 -0.11 -10.71
N GLY A 63 -16.72 -0.63 -11.92
CA GLY A 63 -15.74 -1.56 -12.50
C GLY A 63 -14.38 -0.89 -12.76
N TRP A 64 -14.36 0.29 -13.38
CA TRP A 64 -13.15 1.06 -13.60
C TRP A 64 -12.49 1.48 -12.28
N ASN A 65 -13.31 1.92 -11.33
CA ASN A 65 -12.80 2.33 -10.03
C ASN A 65 -12.24 1.13 -9.24
N ALA A 66 -12.89 -0.04 -9.33
CA ALA A 66 -12.39 -1.26 -8.71
C ALA A 66 -11.05 -1.70 -9.30
N SER A 67 -10.90 -1.68 -10.63
CA SER A 67 -9.61 -1.97 -11.28
C SER A 67 -8.53 -0.98 -10.86
N ALA A 68 -8.86 0.32 -10.74
CA ALA A 68 -7.91 1.33 -10.30
C ALA A 68 -7.51 1.15 -8.83
N ILE A 69 -8.47 0.87 -7.93
CA ILE A 69 -8.22 0.58 -6.51
C ILE A 69 -7.34 -0.66 -6.37
N SER A 70 -7.69 -1.75 -7.07
CA SER A 70 -6.89 -2.97 -7.05
C SER A 70 -5.50 -2.74 -7.64
N GLY A 71 -5.40 -1.94 -8.70
CA GLY A 71 -4.13 -1.51 -9.28
C GLY A 71 -3.27 -0.72 -8.31
N GLU A 72 -3.85 0.17 -7.53
CA GLU A 72 -3.15 0.96 -6.53
C GLU A 72 -2.76 0.14 -5.29
N TYR A 73 -3.63 -0.74 -4.83
CA TYR A 73 -3.46 -1.54 -3.63
C TYR A 73 -2.41 -2.64 -3.77
N LEU A 74 -2.36 -3.30 -4.94
CA LEU A 74 -1.37 -4.35 -5.24
C LEU A 74 0.02 -3.72 -5.46
N SER A 75 0.75 -3.60 -4.37
CA SER A 75 2.03 -2.91 -4.25
C SER A 75 3.23 -3.86 -4.49
N ALA A 76 4.45 -3.35 -4.28
CA ALA A 76 5.68 -4.14 -4.22
C ALA A 76 5.55 -5.34 -3.25
N ALA A 77 4.97 -5.09 -2.07
CA ALA A 77 4.75 -6.13 -1.07
C ALA A 77 3.82 -7.24 -1.59
N SER A 78 2.73 -6.87 -2.29
CA SER A 78 1.79 -7.82 -2.85
C SER A 78 2.38 -8.62 -4.01
N PHE A 79 3.14 -7.97 -4.89
CA PHE A 79 3.67 -8.59 -6.10
C PHE A 79 4.92 -9.44 -5.84
N LEU A 80 5.85 -8.94 -5.04
CA LEU A 80 7.14 -9.58 -4.74
C LEU A 80 7.19 -10.11 -3.30
N GLY A 81 6.84 -9.26 -2.33
CA GLY A 81 7.10 -9.54 -0.92
C GLY A 81 6.31 -10.72 -0.36
N VAL A 82 5.05 -10.94 -0.77
CA VAL A 82 4.26 -12.11 -0.32
C VAL A 82 4.92 -13.41 -0.78
N ALA A 83 5.40 -13.49 -2.01
CA ALA A 83 6.10 -14.66 -2.51
C ALA A 83 7.41 -14.92 -1.74
N GLY A 84 8.18 -13.85 -1.49
CA GLY A 84 9.41 -13.93 -0.69
C GLY A 84 9.15 -14.40 0.74
N LEU A 85 8.10 -13.87 1.40
CA LEU A 85 7.72 -14.32 2.74
C LEU A 85 7.28 -15.78 2.78
N VAL A 86 6.49 -16.25 1.81
CA VAL A 86 6.08 -17.66 1.72
C VAL A 86 7.30 -18.54 1.49
N LEU A 87 8.22 -18.13 0.62
CA LEU A 87 9.48 -18.86 0.39
C LEU A 87 10.26 -19.08 1.72
N VAL A 88 10.38 -18.03 2.54
CA VAL A 88 11.13 -18.06 3.82
C VAL A 88 10.36 -18.75 4.93
N SER A 89 9.11 -18.32 5.16
CA SER A 89 8.37 -18.62 6.39
C SER A 89 7.14 -19.52 6.18
N GLY A 90 6.88 -19.95 4.96
CA GLY A 90 5.87 -20.98 4.67
C GLY A 90 4.42 -20.53 4.86
N THR A 91 3.62 -21.46 5.37
CA THR A 91 2.16 -21.35 5.45
C THR A 91 1.67 -20.21 6.34
N ASP A 92 2.44 -19.78 7.34
CA ASP A 92 2.09 -18.64 8.19
C ASP A 92 1.95 -17.34 7.39
N MET A 93 2.64 -17.25 6.25
CA MET A 93 2.60 -16.06 5.40
C MET A 93 1.38 -15.99 4.49
N LEU A 94 0.59 -17.05 4.41
CA LEU A 94 -0.72 -17.02 3.73
C LEU A 94 -1.72 -16.07 4.41
N TRP A 95 -1.48 -15.72 5.66
CA TRP A 95 -2.27 -14.71 6.36
C TRP A 95 -2.13 -13.29 5.78
N PHE A 96 -1.02 -12.98 5.06
CA PHE A 96 -0.90 -11.70 4.36
C PHE A 96 -1.95 -11.53 3.26
N PRO A 97 -2.09 -12.41 2.25
CA PRO A 97 -3.16 -12.36 1.26
C PRO A 97 -4.56 -12.33 1.88
N VAL A 98 -4.78 -13.15 2.91
CA VAL A 98 -6.07 -13.21 3.63
C VAL A 98 -6.36 -11.87 4.31
N GLY A 99 -5.42 -11.33 5.08
CA GLY A 99 -5.57 -10.05 5.77
C GLY A 99 -5.80 -8.88 4.82
N TYR A 100 -5.03 -8.80 3.73
CA TYR A 100 -5.19 -7.79 2.69
C TYR A 100 -6.58 -7.82 2.04
N THR A 101 -7.10 -9.00 1.71
CA THR A 101 -8.41 -9.13 1.06
C THR A 101 -9.55 -8.94 2.06
N ALA A 102 -9.44 -9.55 3.24
CA ALA A 102 -10.48 -9.49 4.28
C ALA A 102 -10.66 -8.07 4.85
N GLY A 103 -9.61 -7.25 4.85
CA GLY A 103 -9.72 -5.84 5.25
C GLY A 103 -10.73 -5.05 4.42
N TYR A 104 -10.92 -5.40 3.15
CA TYR A 104 -11.96 -4.80 2.31
C TYR A 104 -13.38 -5.21 2.70
N LEU A 105 -13.60 -6.34 3.39
CA LEU A 105 -14.93 -6.67 3.95
C LEU A 105 -15.32 -5.69 5.04
N VAL A 106 -14.40 -5.35 5.94
CA VAL A 106 -14.65 -4.35 6.99
C VAL A 106 -14.91 -2.99 6.37
N LEU A 107 -14.09 -2.60 5.40
CA LEU A 107 -14.26 -1.36 4.66
C LEU A 107 -15.62 -1.31 3.93
N LEU A 108 -16.05 -2.41 3.31
CA LEU A 108 -17.36 -2.54 2.65
C LEU A 108 -18.52 -2.27 3.61
N VAL A 109 -18.46 -2.89 4.79
CA VAL A 109 -19.56 -2.86 5.75
C VAL A 109 -19.60 -1.53 6.50
N LEU A 110 -18.44 -1.07 6.98
CA LEU A 110 -18.38 0.03 7.95
C LEU A 110 -18.08 1.39 7.34
N VAL A 111 -17.34 1.47 6.22
CA VAL A 111 -16.71 2.73 5.79
C VAL A 111 -17.15 3.19 4.41
N ALA A 112 -17.21 2.32 3.40
CA ALA A 112 -17.31 2.69 1.99
C ALA A 112 -18.47 3.65 1.68
N ALA A 113 -19.70 3.32 2.07
CA ALA A 113 -20.87 4.14 1.77
C ALA A 113 -20.94 5.41 2.64
N PRO A 114 -20.76 5.35 3.98
CA PRO A 114 -20.75 6.54 4.82
C PRO A 114 -19.67 7.53 4.40
N LEU A 115 -18.45 7.05 4.13
CA LEU A 115 -17.34 7.89 3.71
C LEU A 115 -17.66 8.64 2.41
N ARG A 116 -18.22 7.93 1.41
CA ARG A 116 -18.67 8.57 0.16
C ARG A 116 -19.73 9.65 0.40
N ARG A 117 -20.68 9.39 1.30
CA ARG A 117 -21.77 10.32 1.64
C ARG A 117 -21.30 11.54 2.42
N SER A 118 -20.16 11.47 3.09
CA SER A 118 -19.58 12.61 3.81
C SER A 118 -19.34 13.81 2.91
N GLY A 119 -19.12 13.59 1.61
CA GLY A 119 -18.81 14.64 0.64
C GLY A 119 -17.40 15.20 0.73
N ALA A 120 -16.56 14.68 1.61
CA ALA A 120 -15.15 15.05 1.76
C ALA A 120 -14.33 14.78 0.49
N TYR A 121 -13.14 15.35 0.40
CA TYR A 121 -12.14 15.08 -0.63
C TYR A 121 -10.98 14.27 -0.10
N THR A 122 -10.66 14.42 1.19
CA THR A 122 -9.56 13.74 1.87
C THR A 122 -10.02 13.22 3.23
N LEU A 123 -9.22 12.34 3.84
CA LEU A 123 -9.49 11.84 5.18
C LEU A 123 -9.42 12.94 6.27
N PRO A 124 -8.44 13.89 6.24
CA PRO A 124 -8.48 15.05 7.12
C PRO A 124 -9.73 15.93 6.96
N ASP A 125 -10.28 16.07 5.73
CA ASP A 125 -11.54 16.79 5.51
C ASP A 125 -12.72 16.10 6.20
N PHE A 126 -12.77 14.75 6.13
CA PHE A 126 -13.78 13.98 6.85
C PHE A 126 -13.66 14.16 8.36
N ALA A 127 -12.43 14.06 8.90
CA ALA A 127 -12.18 14.20 10.34
C ALA A 127 -12.57 15.59 10.85
N GLU A 128 -12.22 16.66 10.12
CA GLU A 128 -12.59 18.02 10.45
C GLU A 128 -14.11 18.22 10.40
N ALA A 129 -14.76 17.80 9.31
CA ALA A 129 -16.20 17.94 9.14
C ALA A 129 -17.00 17.18 10.21
N ARG A 130 -16.50 16.00 10.66
CA ARG A 130 -17.15 15.18 11.68
C ARG A 130 -16.98 15.75 13.09
N LEU A 131 -15.84 16.36 13.39
CA LEU A 131 -15.43 16.75 14.74
C LEU A 131 -15.36 18.27 14.93
N GLU A 132 -15.63 19.05 13.90
CA GLU A 132 -15.60 20.53 13.90
C GLU A 132 -14.31 21.07 14.52
N SER A 133 -13.16 20.46 14.16
CA SER A 133 -11.87 20.74 14.77
C SER A 133 -10.72 20.81 13.79
N ALA A 134 -10.13 22.00 13.64
CA ALA A 134 -8.90 22.20 12.88
C ALA A 134 -7.70 21.43 13.48
N GLY A 135 -7.66 21.23 14.79
CA GLY A 135 -6.61 20.43 15.46
C GLY A 135 -6.66 18.97 15.04
N VAL A 136 -7.86 18.36 14.98
CA VAL A 136 -8.04 17.00 14.49
C VAL A 136 -7.62 16.87 13.01
N ARG A 137 -7.94 17.88 12.18
CA ARG A 137 -7.47 17.93 10.80
C ARG A 137 -5.95 17.89 10.70
N VAL A 138 -5.26 18.76 11.47
CA VAL A 138 -3.78 18.82 11.44
C VAL A 138 -3.18 17.49 11.87
N ALA A 139 -3.68 16.87 12.95
CA ALA A 139 -3.22 15.55 13.39
C ALA A 139 -3.44 14.48 12.32
N ALA A 140 -4.63 14.46 11.71
CA ALA A 140 -4.93 13.54 10.60
C ALA A 140 -4.02 13.79 9.39
N SER A 141 -3.73 15.06 9.04
CA SER A 141 -2.85 15.40 7.93
C SER A 141 -1.41 14.91 8.15
N LEU A 142 -0.88 15.08 9.36
CA LEU A 142 0.45 14.59 9.72
C LEU A 142 0.53 13.05 9.62
N LEU A 143 -0.50 12.36 10.09
CA LEU A 143 -0.57 10.89 9.99
C LEU A 143 -0.72 10.41 8.55
N VAL A 144 -1.51 11.10 7.70
CA VAL A 144 -1.61 10.77 6.26
C VAL A 144 -0.24 10.85 5.60
N VAL A 145 0.50 11.92 5.88
CA VAL A 145 1.85 12.11 5.31
C VAL A 145 2.82 11.04 5.82
N GLY A 146 2.83 10.79 7.13
CA GLY A 146 3.71 9.79 7.75
C GLY A 146 3.45 8.36 7.25
N ILE A 147 2.19 7.92 7.24
CA ILE A 147 1.79 6.61 6.71
C ILE A 147 2.12 6.51 5.22
N GLY A 148 1.85 7.57 4.45
CA GLY A 148 2.13 7.60 3.03
C GLY A 148 3.63 7.50 2.73
N TRP A 149 4.49 8.20 3.47
CA TRP A 149 5.94 8.09 3.33
C TRP A 149 6.46 6.71 3.73
N LEU A 150 5.97 6.16 4.84
CA LEU A 150 6.35 4.82 5.28
C LEU A 150 5.98 3.75 4.25
N TYR A 151 4.79 3.89 3.61
CA TYR A 151 4.35 2.94 2.59
C TYR A 151 5.05 3.15 1.22
N LEU A 152 5.54 4.36 0.94
CA LEU A 152 6.26 4.65 -0.30
C LEU A 152 7.70 4.07 -0.29
N LEU A 153 8.31 3.93 0.88
CA LEU A 153 9.65 3.35 1.04
C LEU A 153 9.80 1.99 0.33
N PRO A 154 9.01 0.95 0.63
CA PRO A 154 9.16 -0.36 0.00
C PRO A 154 8.86 -0.35 -1.49
N GLN A 155 8.12 0.63 -2.02
CA GLN A 155 7.90 0.77 -3.46
C GLN A 155 9.21 1.17 -4.16
N LEU A 156 9.93 2.15 -3.60
CA LEU A 156 11.21 2.63 -4.14
C LEU A 156 12.31 1.59 -3.97
N GLN A 157 12.34 0.91 -2.83
CA GLN A 157 13.30 -0.18 -2.56
C GLN A 157 13.04 -1.39 -3.48
N GLY A 158 11.77 -1.79 -3.67
CA GLY A 158 11.37 -2.87 -4.56
C GLY A 158 11.75 -2.59 -6.01
N ALA A 159 11.59 -1.35 -6.47
CA ALA A 159 12.02 -0.93 -7.80
C ALA A 159 13.56 -1.04 -7.95
N GLY A 160 14.30 -0.64 -6.92
CA GLY A 160 15.76 -0.79 -6.87
C GLY A 160 16.19 -2.26 -6.88
N LEU A 161 15.51 -3.09 -6.08
CA LEU A 161 15.76 -4.53 -6.02
C LEU A 161 15.49 -5.20 -7.38
N ALA A 162 14.33 -4.91 -7.98
CA ALA A 162 13.94 -5.48 -9.26
C ALA A 162 14.90 -5.08 -10.39
N LEU A 163 15.25 -3.79 -10.48
CA LEU A 163 16.17 -3.32 -11.52
C LEU A 163 17.57 -3.93 -11.34
N ARG A 164 18.07 -4.01 -10.10
CA ARG A 164 19.36 -4.65 -9.82
C ARG A 164 19.36 -6.14 -10.18
N ALA A 165 18.31 -6.88 -9.84
CA ALA A 165 18.20 -8.31 -10.14
C ALA A 165 18.27 -8.59 -11.64
N VAL A 166 17.77 -7.66 -12.47
CA VAL A 166 17.66 -7.81 -13.92
C VAL A 166 18.86 -7.25 -14.69
N THR A 167 19.42 -6.12 -14.22
CA THR A 167 20.42 -5.37 -14.99
C THR A 167 21.77 -5.25 -14.30
N GLY A 168 21.87 -5.68 -13.02
CA GLY A 168 23.05 -5.41 -12.18
C GLY A 168 23.21 -3.94 -11.74
N ALA A 169 22.31 -3.04 -12.14
CA ALA A 169 22.39 -1.62 -11.82
C ALA A 169 22.34 -1.36 -10.30
N PRO A 170 22.92 -0.27 -9.81
CA PRO A 170 22.81 0.12 -8.41
C PRO A 170 21.35 0.28 -7.98
N ARG A 171 21.01 -0.17 -6.75
CA ARG A 171 19.60 -0.18 -6.24
C ARG A 171 18.93 1.20 -6.31
N TRP A 172 19.66 2.29 -6.12
CA TRP A 172 19.11 3.64 -6.15
C TRP A 172 18.52 4.04 -7.51
N VAL A 173 19.00 3.44 -8.62
CA VAL A 173 18.56 3.77 -9.99
C VAL A 173 17.08 3.42 -10.17
N GLY A 174 16.65 2.23 -9.75
CA GLY A 174 15.24 1.82 -9.86
C GLY A 174 14.30 2.71 -9.05
N GLY A 175 14.68 3.06 -7.82
CA GLY A 175 13.93 4.01 -7.00
C GLY A 175 13.83 5.39 -7.65
N LEU A 176 14.91 5.90 -8.24
CA LEU A 176 14.94 7.18 -8.95
C LEU A 176 14.04 7.16 -10.19
N VAL A 177 14.08 6.09 -10.99
CA VAL A 177 13.19 5.93 -12.17
C VAL A 177 11.73 6.01 -11.76
N VAL A 178 11.32 5.25 -10.73
CA VAL A 178 9.95 5.29 -10.21
C VAL A 178 9.60 6.69 -9.70
N ALA A 179 10.49 7.33 -8.94
CA ALA A 179 10.28 8.67 -8.39
C ALA A 179 10.02 9.72 -9.48
N VAL A 180 10.83 9.72 -10.55
CA VAL A 180 10.68 10.65 -11.68
C VAL A 180 9.37 10.41 -12.43
N VAL A 181 9.05 9.14 -12.76
CA VAL A 181 7.82 8.80 -13.50
C VAL A 181 6.57 9.15 -12.70
N VAL A 182 6.57 8.86 -11.40
CA VAL A 182 5.46 9.21 -10.49
C VAL A 182 5.30 10.72 -10.40
N LEU A 183 6.40 11.47 -10.27
CA LEU A 183 6.37 12.93 -10.27
C LEU A 183 5.71 13.48 -11.54
N LEU A 184 6.11 12.99 -12.71
CA LEU A 184 5.54 13.41 -13.99
C LEU A 184 4.05 13.09 -14.08
N ASN A 185 3.64 11.89 -13.69
CA ASN A 185 2.24 11.46 -13.75
C ASN A 185 1.33 12.26 -12.79
N VAL A 186 1.78 12.47 -11.55
CA VAL A 186 0.96 13.16 -10.53
C VAL A 186 0.86 14.65 -10.82
N VAL A 187 1.98 15.29 -11.18
CA VAL A 187 1.99 16.73 -11.54
C VAL A 187 1.15 17.00 -12.79
N GLY A 188 1.21 16.06 -13.75
CA GLY A 188 0.51 16.20 -15.02
C GLY A 188 -0.97 15.88 -14.97
N GLY A 189 -1.40 14.76 -14.36
CA GLY A 189 -2.68 14.13 -14.68
C GLY A 189 -3.82 14.27 -13.68
N GLY A 190 -3.57 14.49 -12.40
CA GLY A 190 -4.60 14.44 -11.34
C GLY A 190 -5.29 13.07 -11.21
N MET A 191 -6.32 12.99 -10.36
CA MET A 191 -7.00 11.74 -10.00
C MET A 191 -7.64 11.01 -11.21
N ARG A 192 -8.21 11.76 -12.16
CA ARG A 192 -8.89 11.18 -13.32
C ARG A 192 -7.92 10.42 -14.22
N SER A 193 -6.77 11.02 -14.51
CA SER A 193 -5.71 10.41 -15.30
C SER A 193 -5.12 9.18 -14.61
N ILE A 194 -4.79 9.32 -13.33
CA ILE A 194 -4.22 8.25 -12.51
C ILE A 194 -5.17 7.05 -12.45
N THR A 195 -6.50 7.27 -12.43
CA THR A 195 -7.49 6.18 -12.44
C THR A 195 -7.36 5.28 -13.67
N PHE A 196 -7.19 5.84 -14.86
CA PHE A 196 -7.01 5.05 -16.09
C PHE A 196 -5.67 4.30 -16.10
N VAL A 197 -4.59 4.98 -15.68
CA VAL A 197 -3.25 4.37 -15.57
C VAL A 197 -3.28 3.18 -14.64
N GLN A 198 -3.85 3.33 -13.45
CA GLN A 198 -3.87 2.26 -12.44
C GLN A 198 -4.80 1.10 -12.81
N ALA A 199 -5.92 1.37 -13.49
CA ALA A 199 -6.78 0.32 -14.01
C ALA A 199 -6.05 -0.53 -15.07
N PHE A 200 -5.32 0.11 -16.00
CA PHE A 200 -4.44 -0.59 -16.94
C PHE A 200 -3.37 -1.42 -16.22
N GLN A 201 -2.69 -0.81 -15.24
CA GLN A 201 -1.64 -1.46 -14.47
C GLN A 201 -2.13 -2.65 -13.63
N TYR A 202 -3.40 -2.66 -13.19
CA TYR A 202 -3.98 -3.83 -12.53
C TYR A 202 -4.00 -5.06 -13.46
N TRP A 203 -4.55 -4.90 -14.67
CA TRP A 203 -4.66 -5.99 -15.63
C TRP A 203 -3.29 -6.47 -16.11
N LEU A 204 -2.35 -5.55 -16.29
CA LEU A 204 -0.96 -5.90 -16.60
C LEU A 204 -0.34 -6.73 -15.47
N LYS A 205 -0.49 -6.33 -14.21
CA LYS A 205 0.01 -7.08 -13.04
C LYS A 205 -0.59 -8.46 -12.93
N LEU A 206 -1.91 -8.57 -13.10
CA LEU A 206 -2.59 -9.85 -13.04
C LEU A 206 -2.08 -10.80 -14.14
N THR A 207 -1.97 -10.31 -15.37
CA THR A 207 -1.41 -11.11 -16.48
C THR A 207 0.05 -11.48 -16.22
N ALA A 208 0.86 -10.53 -15.74
CA ALA A 208 2.28 -10.72 -15.49
C ALA A 208 2.58 -11.74 -14.39
N ILE A 209 1.69 -11.93 -13.41
CA ILE A 209 1.88 -12.93 -12.36
C ILE A 209 1.20 -14.26 -12.71
N ALA A 210 0.05 -14.24 -13.39
CA ALA A 210 -0.74 -15.43 -13.69
C ALA A 210 -0.19 -16.25 -14.87
N LEU A 211 0.22 -15.56 -15.96
CA LEU A 211 0.65 -16.25 -17.17
C LEU A 211 1.91 -17.10 -16.95
N PRO A 212 2.98 -16.62 -16.30
CA PRO A 212 4.15 -17.46 -16.06
C PRO A 212 3.86 -18.67 -15.16
N ILE A 213 2.96 -18.53 -14.17
CA ILE A 213 2.59 -19.65 -13.29
C ILE A 213 2.02 -20.83 -14.08
N PHE A 214 1.25 -20.56 -15.12
CA PHE A 214 0.73 -21.63 -15.97
C PHE A 214 1.86 -22.50 -16.55
N PHE A 215 2.90 -21.88 -17.11
CA PHE A 215 4.05 -22.60 -17.67
C PHE A 215 4.91 -23.24 -16.60
N ILE A 216 5.12 -22.58 -15.47
CA ILE A 216 5.87 -23.11 -14.32
C ILE A 216 5.19 -24.38 -13.77
N LEU A 217 3.85 -24.37 -13.65
CA LEU A 217 3.09 -25.54 -13.19
C LEU A 217 3.12 -26.69 -14.19
N LEU A 218 3.17 -26.41 -15.49
CA LEU A 218 3.35 -27.47 -16.50
C LEU A 218 4.71 -28.17 -16.33
N VAL A 219 5.79 -27.42 -16.12
CA VAL A 219 7.11 -27.99 -15.88
C VAL A 219 7.12 -28.74 -14.56
N TRP A 220 6.62 -28.14 -13.48
CA TRP A 220 6.54 -28.78 -12.16
C TRP A 220 5.79 -30.13 -12.20
N TYR A 221 4.68 -30.17 -12.95
CA TYR A 221 3.93 -31.42 -13.17
C TYR A 221 4.76 -32.46 -13.96
N GLY A 222 5.48 -32.03 -14.99
CA GLY A 222 6.38 -32.84 -15.79
C GLY A 222 7.54 -33.42 -14.98
N ASP A 223 8.05 -32.69 -13.98
CA ASP A 223 9.11 -33.10 -13.07
C ASP A 223 8.63 -34.06 -11.95
N GLY A 224 7.38 -34.54 -12.01
CA GLY A 224 6.82 -35.45 -11.00
C GLY A 224 6.30 -34.75 -9.75
N SER A 225 6.01 -33.45 -9.84
CA SER A 225 5.40 -32.63 -8.77
C SER A 225 6.19 -32.67 -7.44
N PRO A 226 7.48 -32.27 -7.44
CA PRO A 226 8.30 -32.28 -6.23
C PRO A 226 7.69 -31.42 -5.13
N SER A 227 7.70 -31.94 -3.89
CA SER A 227 7.10 -31.27 -2.75
C SER A 227 7.93 -30.06 -2.30
N PRO A 228 7.33 -28.87 -2.09
CA PRO A 228 8.02 -27.72 -1.54
C PRO A 228 8.38 -27.88 -0.05
N ALA A 229 7.82 -28.90 0.62
CA ALA A 229 8.10 -29.18 2.02
C ALA A 229 9.57 -29.59 2.25
N GLY A 230 10.25 -30.17 1.25
CA GLY A 230 11.62 -30.68 1.37
C GLY A 230 11.73 -31.86 2.35
N PRO A 231 12.96 -32.37 2.59
CA PRO A 231 13.19 -33.46 3.54
C PRO A 231 12.87 -33.10 4.99
N ASP A 232 13.07 -31.81 5.37
CA ASP A 232 12.81 -31.27 6.71
C ASP A 232 11.46 -30.58 6.84
N GLY A 233 10.53 -30.85 5.94
CA GLY A 233 9.34 -30.08 5.61
C GLY A 233 8.32 -29.81 6.71
N GLY A 234 8.50 -30.35 7.91
CA GLY A 234 7.52 -30.24 8.98
C GLY A 234 7.21 -28.80 9.41
N GLN A 235 8.21 -27.97 9.62
CA GLN A 235 8.01 -26.60 10.11
C GLN A 235 7.42 -25.66 9.06
N TRP A 236 7.91 -25.69 7.82
CA TRP A 236 7.48 -24.77 6.76
C TRP A 236 6.00 -24.95 6.37
N VAL A 237 5.49 -26.19 6.39
CA VAL A 237 4.07 -26.49 6.11
C VAL A 237 3.19 -26.46 7.35
N THR A 238 3.77 -26.51 8.56
CA THR A 238 3.02 -26.52 9.80
C THR A 238 2.64 -25.09 10.22
N PRO A 239 1.34 -24.75 10.30
CA PRO A 239 0.93 -23.42 10.76
C PRO A 239 1.43 -23.14 12.18
N LEU A 240 1.81 -21.87 12.42
CA LEU A 240 2.27 -21.36 13.71
C LEU A 240 3.52 -22.04 14.28
N SER A 241 4.32 -22.65 13.40
CA SER A 241 5.57 -23.34 13.79
C SER A 241 6.74 -22.40 14.06
N GLY A 242 6.63 -21.10 13.67
CA GLY A 242 7.74 -20.15 13.74
C GLY A 242 8.78 -20.34 12.64
N ALA A 243 8.43 -21.00 11.53
CA ALA A 243 9.31 -21.14 10.39
C ALA A 243 9.85 -19.76 9.94
N GLY A 244 11.13 -19.70 9.54
CA GLY A 244 11.80 -18.44 9.22
C GLY A 244 12.28 -17.65 10.45
N GLY A 245 12.37 -18.28 11.64
CA GLY A 245 12.95 -17.70 12.84
C GLY A 245 12.08 -16.65 13.55
N ARG A 246 10.76 -16.73 13.43
CA ARG A 246 9.84 -15.81 14.09
C ARG A 246 9.60 -16.23 15.54
N ASP A 247 9.94 -15.34 16.45
CA ASP A 247 9.59 -15.46 17.85
C ASP A 247 8.08 -15.30 18.06
N HIS A 248 7.51 -16.10 18.98
CA HIS A 248 6.10 -16.04 19.33
C HIS A 248 5.14 -16.06 18.13
N PRO A 249 5.16 -17.11 17.29
CA PRO A 249 4.48 -17.13 15.99
C PRO A 249 2.97 -16.89 16.09
N LEU A 250 2.33 -17.37 17.15
CA LEU A 250 0.91 -17.12 17.41
C LEU A 250 0.62 -15.63 17.53
N TYR A 251 1.35 -14.92 18.41
CA TYR A 251 1.20 -13.47 18.61
C TYR A 251 1.48 -12.72 17.31
N SER A 252 2.61 -13.00 16.66
CA SER A 252 3.05 -12.32 15.46
C SER A 252 2.03 -12.47 14.33
N THR A 253 1.49 -13.68 14.12
CA THR A 253 0.48 -13.95 13.08
C THR A 253 -0.82 -13.20 13.35
N TYR A 254 -1.37 -13.25 14.56
CA TYR A 254 -2.59 -12.52 14.89
C TYR A 254 -2.40 -11.01 14.80
N SER A 255 -1.24 -10.49 15.23
CA SER A 255 -0.94 -9.07 15.14
C SER A 255 -0.85 -8.59 13.68
N ILE A 256 -0.22 -9.37 12.78
CA ILE A 256 -0.19 -9.09 11.34
C ILE A 256 -1.62 -9.08 10.77
N VAL A 257 -2.43 -10.10 11.08
CA VAL A 257 -3.82 -10.15 10.61
C VAL A 257 -4.60 -8.92 11.04
N LEU A 258 -4.48 -8.51 12.31
CA LEU A 258 -5.13 -7.30 12.83
C LEU A 258 -4.60 -6.03 12.13
N ALA A 259 -3.28 -5.92 11.92
CA ALA A 259 -2.69 -4.81 11.18
C ALA A 259 -3.27 -4.68 9.78
N LEU A 260 -3.29 -5.78 9.02
CA LEU A 260 -3.75 -5.79 7.64
C LEU A 260 -5.27 -5.57 7.54
N PHE A 261 -6.04 -6.24 8.40
CA PHE A 261 -7.49 -6.19 8.43
C PHE A 261 -8.02 -4.78 8.78
N PHE A 262 -7.53 -4.19 9.87
CA PHE A 262 -7.95 -2.86 10.29
C PHE A 262 -7.18 -1.74 9.58
N GLY A 263 -5.93 -1.99 9.19
CA GLY A 263 -5.13 -1.02 8.46
C GLY A 263 -5.67 -0.72 7.07
N THR A 264 -6.22 -1.71 6.36
CA THR A 264 -6.84 -1.52 5.03
C THR A 264 -7.87 -0.41 5.06
N MET A 265 -8.72 -0.35 6.11
CA MET A 265 -9.71 0.73 6.23
C MET A 265 -9.13 2.06 6.71
N GLY A 266 -7.89 2.07 7.15
CA GLY A 266 -7.17 3.28 7.60
C GLY A 266 -6.20 3.86 6.57
N LEU A 267 -6.00 3.23 5.41
CA LEU A 267 -5.06 3.70 4.40
C LEU A 267 -5.58 4.92 3.63
N PRO A 268 -4.94 6.09 3.74
CA PRO A 268 -5.46 7.33 3.16
C PRO A 268 -5.62 7.28 1.63
N HIS A 269 -4.66 6.70 0.91
CA HIS A 269 -4.66 6.60 -0.54
C HIS A 269 -5.79 5.69 -1.05
N VAL A 270 -6.10 4.60 -0.35
CA VAL A 270 -7.24 3.72 -0.66
C VAL A 270 -8.56 4.46 -0.44
N LEU A 271 -8.69 5.15 0.69
CA LEU A 271 -9.92 5.82 1.09
C LEU A 271 -10.30 6.96 0.14
N VAL A 272 -9.31 7.67 -0.40
CA VAL A 272 -9.55 8.78 -1.34
C VAL A 272 -10.27 8.31 -2.60
N ARG A 273 -10.12 7.05 -2.98
CA ARG A 273 -10.79 6.44 -4.13
C ARG A 273 -12.29 6.27 -3.96
N PHE A 274 -12.78 6.12 -2.72
CA PHE A 274 -14.22 6.00 -2.50
C PHE A 274 -14.95 7.31 -2.77
N TYR A 275 -14.29 8.46 -2.63
CA TYR A 275 -14.86 9.76 -2.98
C TYR A 275 -15.09 9.96 -4.48
N THR A 276 -14.44 9.17 -5.35
CA THR A 276 -14.62 9.22 -6.81
C THR A 276 -15.87 8.53 -7.30
N ASN A 277 -16.52 7.69 -6.48
CA ASN A 277 -17.77 7.04 -6.83
C ASN A 277 -18.93 8.06 -6.92
N PRO A 278 -19.94 7.85 -7.78
CA PRO A 278 -21.09 8.74 -7.90
C PRO A 278 -21.96 8.78 -6.63
N HIS A 279 -22.17 7.66 -5.96
CA HIS A 279 -23.02 7.51 -4.79
C HIS A 279 -22.58 6.34 -3.89
N GLY A 280 -23.14 6.20 -2.68
CA GLY A 280 -22.77 5.19 -1.68
C GLY A 280 -23.02 3.75 -2.12
N ARG A 281 -24.09 3.47 -2.90
CA ARG A 281 -24.29 2.13 -3.53
C ARG A 281 -23.17 1.80 -4.51
N GLY A 282 -22.75 2.79 -5.32
CA GLY A 282 -21.59 2.66 -6.21
C GLY A 282 -20.31 2.31 -5.45
N ALA A 283 -20.07 2.96 -4.32
CA ALA A 283 -18.92 2.66 -3.46
C ALA A 283 -18.93 1.21 -2.93
N ARG A 284 -20.08 0.71 -2.45
CA ARG A 284 -20.21 -0.68 -2.03
C ARG A 284 -19.99 -1.68 -3.18
N ARG A 285 -20.58 -1.41 -4.36
CA ARG A 285 -20.39 -2.26 -5.55
C ARG A 285 -18.92 -2.27 -5.99
N THR A 286 -18.26 -1.12 -5.97
CA THR A 286 -16.82 -1.02 -6.22
C THR A 286 -16.05 -1.92 -5.26
N THR A 287 -16.34 -1.87 -3.94
CA THR A 287 -15.63 -2.68 -2.94
C THR A 287 -15.81 -4.17 -3.16
N LEU A 288 -17.02 -4.63 -3.51
CA LEU A 288 -17.27 -6.04 -3.83
C LEU A 288 -16.41 -6.52 -5.02
N VAL A 289 -16.35 -5.70 -6.08
CA VAL A 289 -15.50 -6.02 -7.24
C VAL A 289 -14.02 -6.01 -6.85
N VAL A 290 -13.56 -5.07 -6.00
CA VAL A 290 -12.18 -5.04 -5.50
C VAL A 290 -11.84 -6.33 -4.76
N ILE A 291 -12.72 -6.82 -3.88
CA ILE A 291 -12.50 -8.09 -3.15
C ILE A 291 -12.29 -9.25 -4.14
N ALA A 292 -13.11 -9.34 -5.19
CA ALA A 292 -12.96 -10.38 -6.20
C ALA A 292 -11.65 -10.24 -6.99
N LEU A 293 -11.28 -9.02 -7.39
CA LEU A 293 -10.05 -8.76 -8.14
C LEU A 293 -8.79 -9.03 -7.29
N LEU A 294 -8.79 -8.63 -6.02
CA LEU A 294 -7.69 -8.92 -5.09
C LEU A 294 -7.59 -10.42 -4.80
N GLY A 295 -8.73 -11.08 -4.54
CA GLY A 295 -8.77 -12.54 -4.35
C GLY A 295 -8.18 -13.28 -5.53
N ALA A 296 -8.55 -12.91 -6.76
CA ALA A 296 -7.98 -13.50 -7.98
C ALA A 296 -6.46 -13.30 -8.08
N PHE A 297 -5.95 -12.11 -7.75
CA PHE A 297 -4.51 -11.84 -7.79
C PHE A 297 -3.75 -12.64 -6.72
N TYR A 298 -4.24 -12.67 -5.49
CA TYR A 298 -3.53 -13.28 -4.37
C TYR A 298 -3.46 -14.81 -4.40
N LEU A 299 -4.07 -15.46 -5.39
CA LEU A 299 -3.86 -16.89 -5.64
C LEU A 299 -2.43 -17.20 -6.12
N PHE A 300 -1.76 -16.24 -6.78
CA PHE A 300 -0.50 -16.51 -7.49
C PHE A 300 0.78 -16.31 -6.66
N PRO A 301 0.99 -15.22 -5.90
CA PRO A 301 2.24 -14.98 -5.18
C PRO A 301 2.65 -16.13 -4.24
N PRO A 302 1.73 -16.78 -3.48
CA PRO A 302 2.09 -17.93 -2.66
C PRO A 302 2.65 -19.13 -3.46
N VAL A 303 2.16 -19.35 -4.68
CA VAL A 303 2.63 -20.42 -5.55
C VAL A 303 4.08 -20.18 -5.98
N TYR A 304 4.45 -18.91 -6.30
CA TYR A 304 5.85 -18.56 -6.55
C TYR A 304 6.74 -18.84 -5.34
N GLY A 305 6.28 -18.51 -4.13
CA GLY A 305 7.01 -18.77 -2.91
C GLY A 305 7.23 -20.26 -2.66
N ALA A 306 6.18 -21.07 -2.84
CA ALA A 306 6.23 -22.52 -2.68
C ALA A 306 7.16 -23.18 -3.71
N LEU A 307 7.00 -22.86 -4.99
CA LEU A 307 7.84 -23.43 -6.06
C LEU A 307 9.28 -22.88 -6.00
N GLY A 308 9.48 -21.67 -5.47
CA GLY A 308 10.79 -21.13 -5.20
C GLY A 308 11.64 -21.99 -4.25
N ARG A 309 11.01 -22.66 -3.27
CA ARG A 309 11.75 -23.60 -2.40
C ARG A 309 12.31 -24.80 -3.17
N VAL A 310 11.62 -25.21 -4.22
CA VAL A 310 12.03 -26.36 -5.04
C VAL A 310 13.11 -25.96 -6.03
N TYR A 311 12.88 -24.84 -6.76
CA TYR A 311 13.66 -24.50 -7.94
C TYR A 311 14.66 -23.34 -7.75
N ALA A 312 14.59 -22.65 -6.63
CA ALA A 312 15.45 -21.50 -6.32
C ALA A 312 15.81 -21.40 -4.82
N PRO A 313 16.30 -22.48 -4.16
CA PRO A 313 16.64 -22.49 -2.73
C PRO A 313 17.77 -21.50 -2.41
N ASP A 314 18.68 -21.23 -3.36
CA ASP A 314 19.77 -20.25 -3.24
C ASP A 314 19.29 -18.83 -2.91
N LEU A 315 18.05 -18.49 -3.23
CA LEU A 315 17.48 -17.17 -2.91
C LEU A 315 17.24 -17.00 -1.41
N LEU A 316 17.08 -18.08 -0.65
CA LEU A 316 17.02 -18.06 0.82
C LEU A 316 18.37 -17.68 1.41
N ASP A 317 19.42 -18.38 0.99
CA ASP A 317 20.78 -18.22 1.53
C ASP A 317 21.36 -16.83 1.20
N ALA A 318 21.03 -16.32 0.02
CA ALA A 318 21.48 -15.00 -0.42
C ALA A 318 20.68 -13.83 0.16
N GLY A 319 19.62 -14.07 0.97
CA GLY A 319 18.73 -13.03 1.46
C GLY A 319 18.00 -12.27 0.34
N ARG A 320 17.71 -12.96 -0.78
CA ARG A 320 17.08 -12.38 -1.99
C ARG A 320 15.69 -12.94 -2.26
N ALA A 321 14.98 -13.40 -1.24
CA ALA A 321 13.68 -14.06 -1.36
C ALA A 321 12.63 -13.22 -2.14
N ASP A 322 12.63 -11.89 -1.96
CA ASP A 322 11.73 -10.98 -2.68
C ASP A 322 11.94 -10.95 -4.20
N THR A 323 13.03 -11.55 -4.73
CA THR A 323 13.28 -11.64 -6.19
C THR A 323 12.70 -12.90 -6.83
N VAL A 324 12.16 -13.82 -6.06
CA VAL A 324 11.69 -15.12 -6.56
C VAL A 324 10.70 -15.00 -7.73
N VAL A 325 9.76 -14.05 -7.67
CA VAL A 325 8.78 -13.83 -8.75
C VAL A 325 9.45 -13.43 -10.07
N LEU A 326 10.55 -12.68 -10.01
CA LEU A 326 11.26 -12.20 -11.19
C LEU A 326 12.12 -13.28 -11.83
N LEU A 327 12.78 -14.11 -11.00
CA LEU A 327 13.80 -15.05 -11.44
C LEU A 327 13.23 -16.43 -11.77
N LEU A 328 12.17 -16.85 -11.08
CA LEU A 328 11.65 -18.22 -11.19
C LEU A 328 11.22 -18.61 -12.62
N PRO A 329 10.56 -17.74 -13.43
CA PRO A 329 10.13 -18.14 -14.77
C PRO A 329 11.29 -18.55 -15.69
N SER A 330 12.39 -17.80 -15.72
CA SER A 330 13.56 -18.10 -16.56
C SER A 330 14.40 -19.28 -16.03
N ARG A 331 14.31 -19.60 -14.74
CA ARG A 331 15.01 -20.75 -14.15
C ARG A 331 14.31 -22.06 -14.44
N ILE A 332 12.98 -22.06 -14.55
CA ILE A 332 12.17 -23.26 -14.72
C ILE A 332 11.83 -23.49 -16.19
N VAL A 333 11.42 -22.44 -16.90
CA VAL A 333 11.03 -22.53 -18.30
C VAL A 333 12.25 -22.28 -19.20
N PRO A 334 12.69 -23.28 -20.00
CA PRO A 334 13.91 -23.13 -20.79
C PRO A 334 13.75 -22.16 -21.97
N GLY A 335 14.86 -21.57 -22.39
CA GLY A 335 15.00 -20.78 -23.60
C GLY A 335 14.26 -19.43 -23.58
N LEU A 336 14.02 -18.89 -24.77
CA LEU A 336 13.43 -17.56 -24.96
C LEU A 336 12.08 -17.37 -24.25
N LEU A 337 11.28 -18.42 -24.14
CA LEU A 337 9.98 -18.33 -23.46
C LEU A 337 10.16 -17.98 -21.98
N GLY A 338 11.08 -18.62 -21.27
CA GLY A 338 11.38 -18.31 -19.86
C GLY A 338 11.87 -16.88 -19.67
N GLU A 339 12.73 -16.39 -20.57
CA GLU A 339 13.21 -15.01 -20.56
C GLU A 339 12.07 -14.00 -20.79
N LEU A 340 11.17 -14.27 -21.75
CA LEU A 340 9.99 -13.43 -22.00
C LEU A 340 9.03 -13.43 -20.81
N LEU A 341 8.83 -14.56 -20.15
CA LEU A 341 8.00 -14.65 -18.95
C LEU A 341 8.62 -13.88 -17.77
N SER A 342 9.94 -13.93 -17.58
CA SER A 342 10.65 -13.13 -16.58
C SER A 342 10.64 -11.63 -16.91
N ALA A 343 10.74 -11.26 -18.18
CA ALA A 343 10.56 -9.88 -18.61
C ALA A 343 9.14 -9.38 -18.34
N LEU A 344 8.12 -10.22 -18.54
CA LEU A 344 6.73 -9.92 -18.23
C LEU A 344 6.50 -9.74 -16.72
N THR A 345 7.06 -10.61 -15.86
CA THR A 345 6.98 -10.42 -14.39
C THR A 345 7.68 -9.14 -13.96
N THR A 346 8.81 -8.78 -14.57
CA THR A 346 9.51 -7.52 -14.32
C THR A 346 8.65 -6.32 -14.70
N ALA A 347 7.98 -6.37 -15.86
CA ALA A 347 7.00 -5.34 -16.27
C ALA A 347 5.86 -5.20 -15.24
N GLY A 348 5.31 -6.32 -14.76
CA GLY A 348 4.28 -6.35 -13.73
C GLY A 348 4.75 -5.75 -12.40
N ALA A 349 5.98 -6.03 -11.98
CA ALA A 349 6.58 -5.46 -10.79
C ALA A 349 6.70 -3.92 -10.91
N PHE A 350 7.22 -3.41 -12.05
CA PHE A 350 7.29 -1.96 -12.28
C PHE A 350 5.92 -1.31 -12.35
N ALA A 351 4.91 -1.98 -12.94
CA ALA A 351 3.53 -1.53 -12.87
C ALA A 351 3.02 -1.43 -11.42
N ALA A 352 3.43 -2.35 -10.53
CA ALA A 352 3.07 -2.32 -9.11
C ALA A 352 3.71 -1.12 -8.39
N PHE A 353 5.00 -0.88 -8.61
CA PHE A 353 5.70 0.25 -8.00
C PHE A 353 5.11 1.59 -8.46
N LEU A 354 4.89 1.75 -9.75
CA LEU A 354 4.36 2.99 -10.33
C LEU A 354 2.92 3.27 -9.91
N SER A 355 2.04 2.25 -9.90
CA SER A 355 0.63 2.44 -9.55
C SER A 355 0.45 2.84 -8.10
N THR A 356 1.07 2.11 -7.17
CA THR A 356 0.95 2.36 -5.73
C THR A 356 1.62 3.68 -5.36
N SER A 357 2.83 3.94 -5.89
CA SER A 357 3.52 5.20 -5.63
C SER A 357 2.74 6.41 -6.14
N SER A 358 2.11 6.33 -7.33
CA SER A 358 1.31 7.44 -7.88
C SER A 358 0.11 7.77 -6.97
N GLY A 359 -0.57 6.76 -6.44
CA GLY A 359 -1.69 6.95 -5.52
C GLY A 359 -1.27 7.53 -4.17
N LEU A 360 -0.19 6.99 -3.59
CA LEU A 360 0.38 7.50 -2.34
C LEU A 360 0.79 8.96 -2.48
N VAL A 361 1.56 9.29 -3.53
CA VAL A 361 2.04 10.66 -3.77
C VAL A 361 0.87 11.61 -4.04
N MET A 362 -0.16 11.18 -4.79
CA MET A 362 -1.37 11.99 -5.00
C MET A 362 -2.10 12.30 -3.69
N SER A 363 -2.21 11.31 -2.80
CA SER A 363 -2.84 11.46 -1.48
C SER A 363 -2.05 12.43 -0.59
N ILE A 364 -0.73 12.24 -0.48
CA ILE A 364 0.16 13.09 0.32
C ILE A 364 0.17 14.52 -0.21
N ALA A 365 0.39 14.69 -1.52
CA ALA A 365 0.46 16.00 -2.16
C ALA A 365 -0.87 16.75 -2.06
N GLY A 366 -2.01 16.04 -2.15
CA GLY A 366 -3.33 16.60 -1.96
C GLY A 366 -3.51 17.20 -0.58
N VAL A 367 -3.12 16.48 0.48
CA VAL A 367 -3.20 16.93 1.87
C VAL A 367 -2.24 18.10 2.13
N LEU A 368 -0.97 17.95 1.76
CA LEU A 368 0.04 19.00 1.94
C LEU A 368 -0.38 20.30 1.25
N HIS A 369 -0.87 20.21 0.01
CA HIS A 369 -1.30 21.39 -0.74
C HIS A 369 -2.51 22.07 -0.11
N GLN A 370 -3.53 21.31 0.33
CA GLN A 370 -4.72 21.89 0.96
C GLN A 370 -4.37 22.62 2.27
N ASP A 371 -3.50 22.07 3.10
CA ASP A 371 -3.12 22.65 4.39
C ASP A 371 -2.22 23.89 4.21
N LEU A 372 -1.30 23.87 3.24
CA LEU A 372 -0.48 25.03 2.88
C LEU A 372 -1.33 26.18 2.32
N ARG A 373 -2.38 25.87 1.54
CA ARG A 373 -3.28 26.87 0.97
C ARG A 373 -4.15 27.56 2.00
N ARG A 374 -4.64 26.85 3.02
CA ARG A 374 -5.46 27.44 4.08
C ARG A 374 -4.75 28.55 4.86
N ARG A 375 -3.41 28.49 4.91
CA ARG A 375 -2.58 29.52 5.57
C ARG A 375 -2.35 30.77 4.73
N ARG A 376 -2.76 30.76 3.44
CA ARG A 376 -2.56 31.86 2.50
C ARG A 376 -3.91 32.34 1.96
N THR A 377 -4.33 33.53 2.30
CA THR A 377 -5.48 34.24 1.71
C THR A 377 -5.06 34.89 0.39
N GLY A 378 -5.89 34.83 -0.65
CA GLY A 378 -5.67 35.58 -1.91
C GLY A 378 -4.80 34.88 -2.96
N THR A 379 -4.75 33.55 -3.01
CA THR A 379 -3.92 32.79 -3.99
C THR A 379 -4.52 32.77 -5.39
N THR A 380 -3.68 33.03 -6.41
CA THR A 380 -4.02 32.90 -7.83
C THR A 380 -4.04 31.42 -8.28
N ARG A 381 -4.59 31.15 -9.49
CA ARG A 381 -4.56 29.79 -10.10
C ARG A 381 -3.13 29.30 -10.30
N LEU A 382 -2.20 30.19 -10.64
CA LEU A 382 -0.77 29.85 -10.82
C LEU A 382 -0.10 29.49 -9.50
N ASP A 383 -0.44 30.17 -8.40
CA ASP A 383 0.06 29.84 -7.06
C ASP A 383 -0.47 28.49 -6.60
N THR A 384 -1.69 28.14 -6.97
CA THR A 384 -2.29 26.82 -6.71
C THR A 384 -1.51 25.69 -7.40
N LEU A 385 -1.14 25.86 -8.68
CA LEU A 385 -0.36 24.86 -9.43
C LEU A 385 1.08 24.73 -8.91
N ARG A 386 1.74 25.86 -8.60
CA ARG A 386 3.08 25.84 -8.02
C ARG A 386 3.09 25.17 -6.64
N GLY A 387 2.10 25.49 -5.80
CA GLY A 387 1.95 24.87 -4.49
C GLY A 387 1.73 23.35 -4.56
N PHE A 388 0.91 22.87 -5.50
CA PHE A 388 0.72 21.44 -5.70
C PHE A 388 1.99 20.75 -6.22
N ARG A 389 2.71 21.37 -7.15
CA ARG A 389 3.99 20.81 -7.67
C ARG A 389 5.04 20.70 -6.57
N SER A 390 5.18 21.72 -5.70
CA SER A 390 6.12 21.66 -4.58
C SER A 390 5.71 20.61 -3.54
N ALA A 391 4.41 20.47 -3.25
CA ALA A 391 3.91 19.42 -2.37
C ALA A 391 4.17 18.02 -2.95
N THR A 392 4.00 17.83 -4.26
CA THR A 392 4.31 16.57 -4.94
C THR A 392 5.80 16.25 -4.91
N ALA A 393 6.66 17.25 -5.16
CA ALA A 393 8.11 17.07 -5.06
C ALA A 393 8.54 16.65 -3.65
N LEU A 394 8.00 17.29 -2.61
CA LEU A 394 8.27 16.93 -1.21
C LEU A 394 7.76 15.53 -0.87
N ALA A 395 6.56 15.16 -1.38
CA ALA A 395 5.97 13.84 -1.16
C ALA A 395 6.85 12.71 -1.71
N VAL A 396 7.62 12.96 -2.77
CA VAL A 396 8.54 11.98 -3.39
C VAL A 396 9.94 12.06 -2.81
N ALA A 397 10.49 13.27 -2.61
CA ALA A 397 11.89 13.47 -2.23
C ALA A 397 12.22 12.89 -0.84
N VAL A 398 11.32 13.04 0.14
CA VAL A 398 11.56 12.55 1.50
C VAL A 398 11.67 11.03 1.54
N PRO A 399 10.72 10.22 1.04
CA PRO A 399 10.87 8.77 1.06
C PRO A 399 11.99 8.28 0.15
N LEU A 400 12.30 8.98 -0.95
CA LEU A 400 13.46 8.65 -1.77
C LEU A 400 14.76 8.80 -0.96
N ALA A 401 14.93 9.90 -0.23
CA ALA A 401 16.08 10.09 0.66
C ALA A 401 16.13 9.02 1.77
N LEU A 402 15.00 8.72 2.40
CA LEU A 402 14.90 7.68 3.43
C LEU A 402 15.21 6.28 2.88
N SER A 403 14.90 6.00 1.61
CA SER A 403 15.17 4.71 0.99
C SER A 403 16.66 4.34 0.90
N PHE A 404 17.56 5.32 0.97
CA PHE A 404 19.00 5.08 1.02
C PHE A 404 19.51 4.62 2.39
N ILE A 405 18.74 4.90 3.46
CA ILE A 405 19.15 4.64 4.84
C ILE A 405 18.50 3.37 5.38
N SER A 406 17.28 3.07 4.92
CA SER A 406 16.48 1.92 5.38
C SER A 406 16.62 0.74 4.41
N GLY A 407 16.94 -0.47 4.89
CA GLY A 407 17.16 -1.58 3.95
C GLY A 407 17.25 -2.98 4.52
N ARG A 408 16.83 -3.19 5.79
CA ARG A 408 16.98 -4.50 6.46
C ARG A 408 15.72 -5.37 6.47
N LEU A 409 14.54 -4.79 6.25
CA LEU A 409 13.27 -5.53 6.29
C LEU A 409 12.82 -5.97 4.91
N SER A 410 12.04 -7.05 4.83
CA SER A 410 11.35 -7.45 3.62
C SER A 410 10.38 -6.38 3.15
N LEU A 411 10.05 -6.38 1.85
CA LEU A 411 9.09 -5.42 1.29
C LEU A 411 7.71 -5.54 1.95
N ALA A 412 7.27 -6.77 2.24
CA ALA A 412 5.96 -7.00 2.83
C ALA A 412 5.92 -6.63 4.32
N ASP A 413 6.99 -6.89 5.10
CA ASP A 413 7.06 -6.48 6.50
C ASP A 413 7.04 -4.96 6.63
N THR A 414 7.79 -4.23 5.80
CA THR A 414 7.78 -2.76 5.79
C THR A 414 6.39 -2.18 5.50
N VAL A 415 5.66 -2.77 4.53
CA VAL A 415 4.26 -2.41 4.26
C VAL A 415 3.36 -2.75 5.44
N GLY A 416 3.54 -3.92 6.07
CA GLY A 416 2.81 -4.35 7.27
C GLY A 416 2.90 -3.33 8.42
N LEU A 417 4.07 -2.73 8.61
CA LEU A 417 4.27 -1.65 9.59
C LEU A 417 3.45 -0.40 9.27
N ALA A 418 3.35 0.00 8.00
CA ALA A 418 2.48 1.10 7.59
C ALA A 418 0.99 0.81 7.86
N PHE A 419 0.56 -0.45 7.64
CA PHE A 419 -0.78 -0.89 8.01
C PHE A 419 -1.01 -0.85 9.52
N ALA A 420 -0.02 -1.22 10.34
CA ALA A 420 -0.14 -1.15 11.80
C ALA A 420 -0.37 0.29 12.29
N VAL A 421 0.34 1.28 11.73
CA VAL A 421 0.12 2.70 12.05
C VAL A 421 -1.28 3.14 11.60
N ALA A 422 -1.71 2.79 10.38
CA ALA A 422 -3.04 3.10 9.87
C ALA A 422 -4.15 2.46 10.71
N ALA A 423 -3.98 1.20 11.13
CA ALA A 423 -4.89 0.48 12.02
C ALA A 423 -5.01 1.14 13.39
N SER A 424 -3.89 1.61 13.95
CA SER A 424 -3.84 2.22 15.29
C SER A 424 -4.30 3.68 15.33
N THR A 425 -4.58 4.29 14.18
CA THR A 425 -4.95 5.71 14.07
C THR A 425 -6.28 5.91 13.37
N PHE A 426 -6.33 5.67 12.08
CA PHE A 426 -7.53 5.96 11.28
C PHE A 426 -8.64 4.93 11.42
N CYS A 427 -8.34 3.67 11.78
CA CYS A 427 -9.39 2.70 12.03
C CYS A 427 -10.28 3.13 13.22
N PRO A 428 -9.77 3.42 14.43
CA PRO A 428 -10.59 3.93 15.52
C PRO A 428 -11.34 5.21 15.17
N LEU A 429 -10.67 6.16 14.50
CA LEU A 429 -11.29 7.42 14.09
C LEU A 429 -12.46 7.21 13.14
N LEU A 430 -12.34 6.33 12.15
CA LEU A 430 -13.40 6.04 11.17
C LEU A 430 -14.54 5.26 11.80
N VAL A 431 -14.25 4.19 12.54
CA VAL A 431 -15.29 3.38 13.18
C VAL A 431 -16.09 4.23 14.16
N LEU A 432 -15.43 4.90 15.09
CA LEU A 432 -16.13 5.73 16.08
C LEU A 432 -16.72 7.00 15.45
N GLY A 433 -16.05 7.62 14.49
CA GLY A 433 -16.52 8.81 13.81
C GLY A 433 -17.79 8.57 12.99
N ILE A 434 -17.93 7.41 12.37
CA ILE A 434 -19.10 7.03 11.56
C ILE A 434 -20.24 6.48 12.43
N TRP A 435 -19.91 5.63 13.43
CA TRP A 435 -20.93 4.83 14.11
C TRP A 435 -21.22 5.25 15.56
N TRP A 436 -20.35 6.08 16.17
CA TRP A 436 -20.50 6.44 17.58
C TRP A 436 -20.74 7.94 17.76
N ARG A 437 -21.95 8.29 18.22
CA ARG A 437 -22.40 9.69 18.39
C ARG A 437 -21.56 10.47 19.42
N ARG A 438 -21.04 9.79 20.47
CA ARG A 438 -20.34 10.43 21.59
C ARG A 438 -18.87 10.73 21.34
N LEU A 439 -18.34 10.43 20.14
CA LEU A 439 -16.97 10.78 19.82
C LEU A 439 -16.77 12.30 19.89
N THR A 440 -15.80 12.72 20.73
CA THR A 440 -15.43 14.13 20.94
C THR A 440 -14.16 14.49 20.19
N ARG A 441 -13.95 15.80 19.96
CA ARG A 441 -12.69 16.30 19.35
C ARG A 441 -11.46 15.97 20.20
N THR A 442 -11.58 16.08 21.55
CA THR A 442 -10.51 15.73 22.49
C THR A 442 -10.20 14.25 22.51
N GLY A 443 -11.22 13.39 22.49
CA GLY A 443 -11.05 11.95 22.41
C GLY A 443 -10.37 11.51 21.12
N ALA A 444 -10.78 12.08 19.98
CA ALA A 444 -10.16 11.81 18.70
C ALA A 444 -8.68 12.23 18.65
N LEU A 445 -8.35 13.44 19.16
CA LEU A 445 -6.96 13.89 19.24
C LEU A 445 -6.11 13.00 20.13
N ALA A 446 -6.63 12.63 21.32
CA ALA A 446 -5.93 11.77 22.25
C ALA A 446 -5.66 10.37 21.64
N GLY A 447 -6.69 9.76 21.00
CA GLY A 447 -6.53 8.46 20.35
C GLY A 447 -5.58 8.48 19.16
N LEU A 448 -5.65 9.51 18.30
CA LEU A 448 -4.72 9.69 17.19
C LEU A 448 -3.28 9.92 17.67
N ALA A 449 -3.10 10.72 18.73
CA ALA A 449 -1.78 10.99 19.30
C ALA A 449 -1.19 9.74 19.94
N VAL A 450 -1.92 9.07 20.82
CA VAL A 450 -1.42 7.87 21.52
C VAL A 450 -1.21 6.71 20.55
N GLY A 451 -2.23 6.36 19.74
CA GLY A 451 -2.12 5.26 18.77
C GLY A 451 -1.03 5.53 17.73
N GLY A 452 -0.98 6.77 17.21
CA GLY A 452 0.04 7.19 16.24
C GLY A 452 1.46 7.17 16.83
N THR A 453 1.66 7.69 18.04
CA THR A 453 2.98 7.72 18.67
C THR A 453 3.47 6.32 19.01
N LEU A 454 2.62 5.49 19.63
CA LEU A 454 3.00 4.12 20.03
C LEU A 454 3.31 3.25 18.82
N ALA A 455 2.45 3.24 17.81
CA ALA A 455 2.68 2.47 16.60
C ALA A 455 3.91 2.98 15.82
N SER A 456 4.07 4.31 15.66
CA SER A 456 5.23 4.87 14.95
C SER A 456 6.54 4.64 15.71
N ALA A 457 6.55 4.72 17.03
CA ALA A 457 7.73 4.41 17.83
C ALA A 457 8.15 2.94 17.66
N ALA A 458 7.20 2.00 17.73
CA ALA A 458 7.47 0.58 17.49
C ALA A 458 8.03 0.35 16.06
N VAL A 459 7.46 1.02 15.05
CA VAL A 459 7.94 0.97 13.66
C VAL A 459 9.39 1.47 13.56
N VAL A 460 9.70 2.63 14.13
CA VAL A 460 11.06 3.20 14.08
C VAL A 460 12.07 2.28 14.75
N VAL A 461 11.76 1.76 15.93
CA VAL A 461 12.64 0.82 16.66
C VAL A 461 12.89 -0.45 15.84
N THR A 462 11.85 -1.00 15.21
CA THR A 462 11.96 -2.19 14.35
C THR A 462 12.79 -1.90 13.11
N MET A 463 12.56 -0.77 12.43
CA MET A 463 13.33 -0.39 11.22
C MET A 463 14.80 -0.12 11.51
N LEU A 464 15.13 0.35 12.71
CA LEU A 464 16.52 0.53 13.15
C LEU A 464 17.19 -0.79 13.59
N GLY A 465 16.45 -1.90 13.64
CA GLY A 465 16.94 -3.19 14.10
C GLY A 465 17.21 -3.23 15.61
N ALA A 466 16.55 -2.36 16.38
CA ALA A 466 16.71 -2.23 17.82
C ALA A 466 15.58 -2.92 18.63
N ALA A 467 14.73 -3.71 17.99
CA ALA A 467 13.58 -4.35 18.63
C ALA A 467 13.98 -5.44 19.65
N GLY A 468 15.19 -6.03 19.51
CA GLY A 468 15.65 -7.16 20.34
C GLY A 468 14.92 -8.47 20.03
N ASP A 469 15.15 -9.48 20.87
CA ASP A 469 14.58 -10.82 20.74
C ASP A 469 13.48 -11.06 21.78
N GLY A 470 12.77 -12.20 21.64
CA GLY A 470 11.73 -12.62 22.58
C GLY A 470 10.48 -11.74 22.54
N TRP A 471 9.76 -11.63 23.66
CA TRP A 471 8.50 -10.89 23.74
C TRP A 471 8.62 -9.41 23.42
N ALA A 472 9.69 -8.75 23.86
CA ALA A 472 9.89 -7.33 23.55
C ALA A 472 10.06 -7.11 22.06
N GLY A 473 10.85 -7.97 21.40
CA GLY A 473 11.03 -7.95 19.95
C GLY A 473 9.73 -8.20 19.19
N ALA A 474 8.97 -9.23 19.58
CA ALA A 474 7.70 -9.57 18.93
C ALA A 474 6.65 -8.44 19.06
N LEU A 475 6.53 -7.83 20.25
CA LEU A 475 5.61 -6.71 20.49
C LEU A 475 5.94 -5.48 19.65
N LEU A 476 7.22 -5.18 19.45
CA LEU A 476 7.67 -4.03 18.66
C LEU A 476 7.61 -4.32 17.15
N ALA A 477 8.00 -5.53 16.73
CA ALA A 477 7.96 -5.92 15.32
C ALA A 477 6.53 -6.00 14.78
N GLN A 478 5.57 -6.40 15.63
CA GLN A 478 4.15 -6.53 15.24
C GLN A 478 3.24 -5.82 16.25
N PRO A 479 3.16 -4.46 16.22
CA PRO A 479 2.54 -3.69 17.29
C PRO A 479 1.00 -3.68 17.27
N ALA A 480 0.34 -4.07 16.17
CA ALA A 480 -1.09 -3.82 15.98
C ALA A 480 -1.98 -4.49 17.04
N ALA A 481 -1.61 -5.68 17.54
CA ALA A 481 -2.43 -6.41 18.51
C ALA A 481 -2.63 -5.66 19.83
N TRP A 482 -1.70 -4.78 20.21
CA TRP A 482 -1.83 -3.97 21.43
C TRP A 482 -2.08 -2.49 21.14
N THR A 483 -1.50 -1.91 20.06
CA THR A 483 -1.67 -0.49 19.77
C THR A 483 -3.09 -0.15 19.28
N VAL A 484 -3.74 -1.05 18.54
CA VAL A 484 -5.12 -0.83 18.07
C VAL A 484 -6.10 -0.81 19.24
N PRO A 485 -6.16 -1.81 20.14
CA PRO A 485 -7.03 -1.76 21.32
C PRO A 485 -6.76 -0.55 22.21
N VAL A 486 -5.48 -0.19 22.43
CA VAL A 486 -5.11 0.99 23.22
C VAL A 486 -5.65 2.28 22.58
N ALA A 487 -5.52 2.44 21.26
CA ALA A 487 -6.04 3.61 20.55
C ALA A 487 -7.58 3.72 20.67
N PHE A 488 -8.31 2.60 20.53
CA PHE A 488 -9.76 2.56 20.77
C PHE A 488 -10.11 2.93 22.21
N ALA A 489 -9.43 2.31 23.19
CA ALA A 489 -9.68 2.54 24.61
C ALA A 489 -9.46 4.02 24.99
N VAL A 490 -8.34 4.62 24.56
CA VAL A 490 -8.06 6.04 24.80
C VAL A 490 -9.10 6.94 24.13
N MET A 491 -9.44 6.67 22.86
CA MET A 491 -10.41 7.47 22.13
C MET A 491 -11.80 7.43 22.79
N ILE A 492 -12.23 6.26 23.27
CA ILE A 492 -13.51 6.07 23.96
C ILE A 492 -13.50 6.71 25.34
N THR A 493 -12.50 6.40 26.19
CA THR A 493 -12.45 6.88 27.58
C THR A 493 -12.33 8.39 27.67
N VAL A 494 -11.46 9.01 26.85
CA VAL A 494 -11.34 10.48 26.80
C VAL A 494 -12.62 11.12 26.25
N SER A 495 -13.30 10.50 25.27
CA SER A 495 -14.59 11.03 24.78
C SER A 495 -15.68 10.96 25.84
N LEU A 496 -15.73 9.90 26.64
CA LEU A 496 -16.70 9.77 27.74
C LEU A 496 -16.39 10.77 28.87
N ALA A 497 -15.11 11.09 29.09
CA ALA A 497 -14.67 12.07 30.10
C ALA A 497 -14.88 13.54 29.64
N THR A 498 -15.13 13.78 28.34
CA THR A 498 -15.27 15.13 27.78
C THR A 498 -16.58 15.32 26.99
N PRO A 499 -17.76 15.04 27.55
CA PRO A 499 -19.02 15.06 26.82
C PRO A 499 -19.39 16.43 26.24
N GLN A 500 -18.90 17.53 26.83
CA GLN A 500 -19.13 18.89 26.36
C GLN A 500 -18.40 19.19 25.03
N ALA A 501 -17.39 18.38 24.67
CA ALA A 501 -16.65 18.54 23.44
C ALA A 501 -17.24 17.74 22.25
N VAL A 502 -18.43 17.15 22.41
CA VAL A 502 -19.21 16.58 21.30
C VAL A 502 -19.63 17.69 20.35
N PRO A 503 -19.40 17.58 19.03
CA PRO A 503 -19.79 18.59 18.06
C PRO A 503 -21.30 18.87 18.05
N ALA A 504 -21.69 20.15 17.93
CA ALA A 504 -23.08 20.56 17.95
C ALA A 504 -23.92 19.92 16.81
N ASN A 505 -23.33 19.80 15.62
CA ASN A 505 -23.99 19.26 14.42
C ASN A 505 -23.86 17.73 14.26
N VAL A 506 -23.45 17.00 15.31
CA VAL A 506 -23.21 15.55 15.23
C VAL A 506 -24.40 14.75 14.69
N SER A 507 -25.63 15.09 15.12
CA SER A 507 -26.85 14.40 14.68
C SER A 507 -27.08 14.56 13.18
N ARG A 508 -26.91 15.78 12.66
CA ARG A 508 -27.06 16.10 11.24
C ARG A 508 -25.99 15.39 10.41
N THR A 509 -24.73 15.40 10.87
CA THR A 509 -23.63 14.68 10.22
C THR A 509 -23.92 13.18 10.15
N LEU A 510 -24.36 12.54 11.23
CA LEU A 510 -24.69 11.11 11.23
C LEU A 510 -25.88 10.78 10.33
N VAL A 511 -26.93 11.61 10.31
CA VAL A 511 -28.04 11.45 9.35
C VAL A 511 -27.52 11.48 7.92
N ARG A 512 -26.65 12.43 7.57
CA ARG A 512 -26.04 12.52 6.24
C ARG A 512 -25.21 11.28 5.89
N LEU A 513 -24.44 10.73 6.82
CA LEU A 513 -23.58 9.56 6.59
C LEU A 513 -24.41 8.28 6.37
N HIS A 514 -25.55 8.14 7.04
CA HIS A 514 -26.33 6.90 7.04
C HIS A 514 -27.53 6.91 6.09
N THR A 515 -28.04 8.09 5.71
CA THR A 515 -29.19 8.19 4.81
C THR A 515 -28.75 8.02 3.34
N PRO A 516 -29.37 7.11 2.57
CA PRO A 516 -29.14 6.99 1.14
C PRO A 516 -29.38 8.29 0.39
N GLU A 517 -28.66 8.50 -0.70
CA GLU A 517 -28.73 9.74 -1.51
C GLU A 517 -30.09 9.98 -2.16
N GLU A 518 -30.89 8.94 -2.30
CA GLU A 518 -32.24 8.95 -2.91
C GLU A 518 -33.31 9.50 -1.97
N VAL A 519 -33.06 9.48 -0.66
CA VAL A 519 -33.96 10.04 0.33
C VAL A 519 -33.74 11.57 0.40
N ALA A 520 -34.81 12.32 0.19
CA ALA A 520 -34.80 13.79 0.29
C ALA A 520 -34.59 14.22 1.76
N VAL A 521 -33.33 14.31 2.17
CA VAL A 521 -32.91 15.04 3.36
C VAL A 521 -32.44 16.39 2.89
N ASP A 522 -32.82 17.46 3.58
CA ASP A 522 -32.32 18.81 3.26
C ASP A 522 -30.79 18.86 3.48
N ARG A 523 -30.07 18.56 2.41
CA ARG A 523 -28.62 18.49 2.39
C ARG A 523 -27.97 19.86 2.15
N ARG A 524 -28.79 20.88 1.81
CA ARG A 524 -28.35 22.24 1.54
C ARG A 524 -28.29 23.09 2.80
N ALA A 525 -29.04 22.71 3.82
CA ALA A 525 -29.05 23.37 5.13
C ALA A 525 -27.90 22.90 6.06
N THR A 526 -26.89 22.27 5.51
CA THR A 526 -25.71 21.81 6.25
C THR A 526 -24.47 22.58 5.78
#